data_3c5f83347de40dbbd0a7ea00eb456058
#
_entry.id   3c5f83347de40dbbd0a7ea00eb456058
#
_cell.length_a   1.000
_cell.length_b   1.000
_cell.length_c   1.000
_cell.angle_alpha   90.00
_cell.angle_beta   90.00
_cell.angle_gamma   90.00
#
_symmetry.space_group_name_H-M   'P 1'
#
loop_
_entity.id
_entity.type
_entity.pdbx_description
1 polymer ?
#
loop_
_entity_poly.entity_id
_entity_poly.type
_entity_poly.pdbx_seq_one_letter_code
_entity_poly.pdbx_strand_id
1 'polypeptide(L)'
;IVGTVLFLFFNLYVYRSIGARFTPYKGFATFRPALILLCVALAILDAIFFVGFGLNGSFKNELLYKLCVFCMAASFSLFFICLAYDVLSAAAHVVKFSQNRRKFLKTFIDITFVIMAFSYIFKGLYNALKIPKITEREIKIKNLARELSFVVISDVHLGEFLKKEFLQGVVAQINSLSFDALLIVGDMFDLRSDELGDILQPLEAIKKPIFFVTGNHEYYRGDASGLIAAMQKAGVRVLQNESVEFEGLNLMGVHDLSGFRFGYMQPDLGAALAQADPDKPKILLAHQPKYVVDFVRDEVDLCICGHTHAGQIFPWTLLVLLSQKYLYGLYNDGLKQIYVSSGVGFWGPPIRVFADAEIALLKLRKA
;
A
#
# COMPACT_ATOMS: atom_id res chain seq x y z
N ILE A 1 -5.22 -21.40 -6.69
CA ILE A 1 -4.83 -22.67 -6.01
C ILE A 1 -3.77 -22.42 -4.95
N VAL A 2 -2.60 -21.82 -5.27
CA VAL A 2 -1.51 -21.61 -4.29
C VAL A 2 -1.98 -20.81 -3.08
N GLY A 3 -2.65 -19.67 -3.29
CA GLY A 3 -3.19 -18.84 -2.21
C GLY A 3 -4.19 -19.60 -1.33
N THR A 4 -5.09 -20.38 -1.91
CA THR A 4 -6.06 -21.20 -1.17
C THR A 4 -5.36 -22.21 -0.25
N VAL A 5 -4.34 -22.92 -0.75
CA VAL A 5 -3.57 -23.89 0.04
C VAL A 5 -2.81 -23.21 1.16
N LEU A 6 -2.18 -22.07 0.88
CA LEU A 6 -1.43 -21.29 1.86
C LEU A 6 -2.33 -20.81 3.02
N PHE A 7 -3.50 -20.26 2.72
CA PHE A 7 -4.42 -19.74 3.74
C PHE A 7 -5.13 -20.87 4.51
N LEU A 8 -5.39 -22.01 3.87
CA LEU A 8 -5.82 -23.21 4.59
C LEU A 8 -4.77 -23.66 5.62
N PHE A 9 -3.49 -23.67 5.23
CA PHE A 9 -2.39 -23.94 6.16
C PHE A 9 -2.34 -22.92 7.31
N PHE A 10 -2.51 -21.62 7.03
CA PHE A 10 -2.55 -20.59 8.07
C PHE A 10 -3.66 -20.86 9.09
N ASN A 11 -4.88 -21.14 8.65
CA ASN A 11 -6.01 -21.39 9.52
C ASN A 11 -5.86 -22.69 10.34
N LEU A 12 -5.28 -23.74 9.75
CA LEU A 12 -4.96 -24.97 10.45
C LEU A 12 -3.88 -24.74 11.53
N TYR A 13 -2.86 -23.94 11.22
CA TYR A 13 -1.82 -23.57 12.18
C TYR A 13 -2.40 -22.76 13.34
N VAL A 14 -3.23 -21.75 13.05
CA VAL A 14 -3.92 -20.94 14.06
C VAL A 14 -4.75 -21.81 15.00
N TYR A 15 -5.56 -22.73 14.45
CA TYR A 15 -6.33 -23.68 15.24
C TYR A 15 -5.45 -24.51 16.18
N ARG A 16 -4.35 -25.08 15.66
CA ARG A 16 -3.42 -25.92 16.45
C ARG A 16 -2.71 -25.10 17.52
N SER A 17 -2.18 -23.93 17.20
CA SER A 17 -1.47 -23.06 18.13
C SER A 17 -2.37 -22.58 19.27
N ILE A 18 -3.56 -22.06 18.98
CA ILE A 18 -4.54 -21.63 19.97
C ILE A 18 -5.03 -22.83 20.78
N GLY A 19 -5.35 -23.94 20.15
CA GLY A 19 -5.81 -25.16 20.80
C GLY A 19 -4.79 -25.69 21.82
N ALA A 20 -3.53 -25.87 21.42
CA ALA A 20 -2.47 -26.32 22.30
C ALA A 20 -2.25 -25.39 23.51
N ARG A 21 -2.38 -24.07 23.29
CA ARG A 21 -2.17 -23.03 24.31
C ARG A 21 -3.24 -23.01 25.36
N PHE A 22 -4.51 -23.00 24.92
CA PHE A 22 -5.64 -22.78 25.83
C PHE A 22 -6.23 -24.08 26.43
N THR A 23 -5.90 -25.26 25.88
CA THR A 23 -6.34 -26.57 26.46
C THR A 23 -6.10 -26.71 27.97
N PRO A 24 -4.99 -26.21 28.55
CA PRO A 24 -4.78 -26.33 30.00
C PRO A 24 -5.74 -25.48 30.86
N TYR A 25 -6.49 -24.55 30.28
CA TYR A 25 -7.41 -23.69 31.02
C TYR A 25 -8.78 -24.35 31.19
N LYS A 26 -9.30 -24.34 32.44
CA LYS A 26 -10.66 -24.81 32.72
C LYS A 26 -11.67 -24.01 31.88
N GLY A 27 -12.58 -24.71 31.24
CA GLY A 27 -13.61 -24.10 30.39
C GLY A 27 -13.21 -23.94 28.89
N PHE A 28 -11.94 -24.14 28.52
CA PHE A 28 -11.57 -24.07 27.08
C PHE A 28 -12.31 -25.12 26.24
N ALA A 29 -12.62 -26.29 26.80
CA ALA A 29 -13.42 -27.32 26.13
C ALA A 29 -14.76 -26.78 25.61
N THR A 30 -15.38 -25.85 26.32
CA THR A 30 -16.63 -25.16 25.91
C THR A 30 -16.43 -24.22 24.75
N PHE A 31 -15.25 -23.58 24.61
CA PHE A 31 -14.94 -22.65 23.54
C PHE A 31 -14.34 -23.33 22.29
N ARG A 32 -13.85 -24.57 22.43
CA ARG A 32 -13.21 -25.30 21.32
C ARG A 32 -14.11 -25.44 20.08
N PRO A 33 -15.41 -25.74 20.15
CA PRO A 33 -16.29 -25.77 18.98
C PRO A 33 -16.37 -24.40 18.28
N ALA A 34 -16.42 -23.29 19.03
CA ALA A 34 -16.44 -21.95 18.47
C ALA A 34 -15.13 -21.63 17.74
N LEU A 35 -13.98 -22.04 18.28
CA LEU A 35 -12.69 -21.91 17.60
C LEU A 35 -12.62 -22.71 16.30
N ILE A 36 -13.15 -23.94 16.30
CA ILE A 36 -13.25 -24.76 15.08
C ILE A 36 -14.10 -24.04 14.04
N LEU A 37 -15.30 -23.59 14.44
CA LEU A 37 -16.21 -22.89 13.55
C LEU A 37 -15.57 -21.63 12.97
N LEU A 38 -14.87 -20.83 13.77
CA LEU A 38 -14.14 -19.64 13.35
C LEU A 38 -13.08 -20.00 12.27
N CYS A 39 -12.18 -20.93 12.56
CA CYS A 39 -11.12 -21.32 11.65
C CYS A 39 -11.65 -21.92 10.34
N VAL A 40 -12.76 -22.70 10.41
CA VAL A 40 -13.43 -23.24 9.23
C VAL A 40 -14.07 -22.12 8.41
N ALA A 41 -14.76 -21.16 9.05
CA ALA A 41 -15.37 -20.02 8.37
C ALA A 41 -14.30 -19.16 7.68
N LEU A 42 -13.18 -18.85 8.36
CA LEU A 42 -12.05 -18.14 7.78
C LEU A 42 -11.51 -18.90 6.56
N ALA A 43 -11.23 -20.20 6.68
CA ALA A 43 -10.71 -21.01 5.58
C ALA A 43 -11.65 -21.08 4.37
N ILE A 44 -12.96 -21.16 4.59
CA ILE A 44 -13.96 -21.16 3.51
C ILE A 44 -13.98 -19.79 2.81
N LEU A 45 -14.00 -18.68 3.54
CA LEU A 45 -14.04 -17.34 2.96
C LEU A 45 -12.73 -16.99 2.24
N ASP A 46 -11.58 -17.41 2.77
CA ASP A 46 -10.29 -17.31 2.09
C ASP A 46 -10.29 -18.10 0.77
N ALA A 47 -10.83 -19.33 0.78
CA ALA A 47 -10.95 -20.15 -0.42
C ALA A 47 -11.90 -19.51 -1.46
N ILE A 48 -13.05 -18.98 -1.03
CA ILE A 48 -13.98 -18.25 -1.89
C ILE A 48 -13.28 -17.05 -2.54
N PHE A 49 -12.46 -16.31 -1.78
CA PHE A 49 -11.69 -15.18 -2.33
C PHE A 49 -10.76 -15.65 -3.46
N PHE A 50 -9.86 -16.60 -3.18
CA PHE A 50 -8.85 -17.01 -4.17
C PHE A 50 -9.43 -17.73 -5.37
N VAL A 51 -10.51 -18.50 -5.19
CA VAL A 51 -11.19 -19.18 -6.29
C VAL A 51 -12.03 -18.18 -7.11
N GLY A 52 -12.82 -17.34 -6.43
CA GLY A 52 -13.67 -16.34 -7.07
C GLY A 52 -12.87 -15.32 -7.87
N PHE A 53 -11.81 -14.78 -7.29
CA PHE A 53 -10.91 -13.84 -7.95
C PHE A 53 -10.13 -14.51 -9.11
N GLY A 54 -9.67 -15.74 -8.91
CA GLY A 54 -8.94 -16.50 -9.93
C GLY A 54 -9.79 -16.91 -11.14
N LEU A 55 -11.10 -17.10 -10.97
CA LEU A 55 -12.00 -17.50 -12.05
C LEU A 55 -12.62 -16.30 -12.78
N ASN A 56 -13.00 -15.25 -12.06
CA ASN A 56 -13.82 -14.14 -12.57
C ASN A 56 -13.12 -12.79 -12.58
N GLY A 57 -11.93 -12.67 -11.97
CA GLY A 57 -11.19 -11.40 -11.84
C GLY A 57 -11.88 -10.34 -10.96
N SER A 58 -13.13 -10.56 -10.54
CA SER A 58 -13.91 -9.63 -9.70
C SER A 58 -15.04 -10.34 -8.97
N PHE A 59 -15.54 -9.70 -7.92
CA PHE A 59 -16.72 -10.16 -7.18
C PHE A 59 -17.95 -9.35 -7.61
N LYS A 60 -19.05 -10.03 -7.91
CA LYS A 60 -20.35 -9.37 -8.19
C LYS A 60 -21.05 -8.88 -6.92
N ASN A 61 -20.72 -9.44 -5.76
CA ASN A 61 -21.34 -9.09 -4.47
C ASN A 61 -20.32 -8.37 -3.59
N GLU A 62 -20.53 -7.06 -3.41
CA GLU A 62 -19.66 -6.19 -2.61
C GLU A 62 -19.50 -6.67 -1.16
N LEU A 63 -20.60 -7.11 -0.52
CA LEU A 63 -20.55 -7.58 0.87
C LEU A 63 -19.73 -8.86 1.00
N LEU A 64 -19.91 -9.81 0.08
CA LEU A 64 -19.13 -11.05 0.07
C LEU A 64 -17.64 -10.75 -0.15
N TYR A 65 -17.32 -9.87 -1.09
CA TYR A 65 -15.93 -9.41 -1.30
C TYR A 65 -15.33 -8.85 -0.02
N LYS A 66 -16.02 -7.90 0.63
CA LYS A 66 -15.55 -7.28 1.88
C LYS A 66 -15.34 -8.30 2.99
N LEU A 67 -16.26 -9.26 3.14
CA LEU A 67 -16.13 -10.33 4.13
C LEU A 67 -14.91 -11.22 3.84
N CYS A 68 -14.72 -11.64 2.59
CA CYS A 68 -13.58 -12.47 2.19
C CYS A 68 -12.25 -11.76 2.45
N VAL A 69 -12.13 -10.51 2.03
CA VAL A 69 -10.90 -9.71 2.20
C VAL A 69 -10.59 -9.46 3.68
N PHE A 70 -11.62 -9.18 4.50
CA PHE A 70 -11.46 -9.05 5.95
C PHE A 70 -11.01 -10.36 6.60
N CYS A 71 -11.59 -11.50 6.21
CA CYS A 71 -11.19 -12.82 6.72
C CYS A 71 -9.75 -13.15 6.32
N MET A 72 -9.35 -12.83 5.09
CA MET A 72 -7.96 -12.99 4.63
C MET A 72 -6.98 -12.18 5.50
N ALA A 73 -7.34 -10.94 5.83
CA ALA A 73 -6.56 -10.11 6.76
C ALA A 73 -6.45 -10.74 8.15
N ALA A 74 -7.57 -11.27 8.67
CA ALA A 74 -7.61 -11.91 9.98
C ALA A 74 -6.78 -13.21 10.00
N SER A 75 -6.92 -14.07 8.99
CA SER A 75 -6.16 -15.32 8.85
C SER A 75 -4.65 -15.06 8.80
N PHE A 76 -4.23 -14.09 7.96
CA PHE A 76 -2.83 -13.68 7.85
C PHE A 76 -2.29 -13.16 9.18
N SER A 77 -3.00 -12.22 9.79
CA SER A 77 -2.58 -11.58 11.04
C SER A 77 -2.48 -12.59 12.18
N LEU A 78 -3.51 -13.43 12.35
CA LEU A 78 -3.54 -14.46 13.40
C LEU A 78 -2.42 -15.48 13.23
N PHE A 79 -2.13 -15.88 11.97
CA PHE A 79 -1.03 -16.81 11.71
C PHE A 79 0.31 -16.27 12.23
N PHE A 80 0.68 -15.02 11.85
CA PHE A 80 1.96 -14.45 12.27
C PHE A 80 2.02 -14.15 13.77
N ILE A 81 0.90 -13.73 14.38
CA ILE A 81 0.82 -13.53 15.82
C ILE A 81 0.99 -14.88 16.56
N CYS A 82 0.34 -15.95 16.10
CA CYS A 82 0.50 -17.29 16.65
C CYS A 82 1.94 -17.79 16.50
N LEU A 83 2.53 -17.60 15.32
CA LEU A 83 3.92 -18.00 15.05
C LEU A 83 4.90 -17.27 15.98
N ALA A 84 4.78 -15.94 16.09
CA ALA A 84 5.63 -15.16 16.98
C ALA A 84 5.50 -15.62 18.46
N TYR A 85 4.28 -15.89 18.90
CA TYR A 85 4.06 -16.41 20.24
C TYR A 85 4.69 -17.79 20.42
N ASP A 86 4.52 -18.72 19.49
CA ASP A 86 5.04 -20.08 19.61
C ASP A 86 6.58 -20.07 19.67
N VAL A 87 7.22 -19.18 18.89
CA VAL A 87 8.68 -18.95 18.95
C VAL A 87 9.09 -18.40 20.34
N LEU A 88 8.40 -17.38 20.84
CA LEU A 88 8.69 -16.80 22.16
C LEU A 88 8.45 -17.82 23.28
N SER A 89 7.39 -18.60 23.19
CA SER A 89 7.06 -19.65 24.15
C SER A 89 8.12 -20.76 24.17
N ALA A 90 8.58 -21.18 22.99
CA ALA A 90 9.67 -22.16 22.87
C ALA A 90 10.97 -21.63 23.48
N ALA A 91 11.33 -20.38 23.22
CA ALA A 91 12.50 -19.73 23.82
C ALA A 91 12.41 -19.66 25.36
N ALA A 92 11.20 -19.37 25.90
CA ALA A 92 10.97 -19.34 27.35
C ALA A 92 11.09 -20.71 28.02
N HIS A 93 10.90 -21.81 27.27
CA HIS A 93 11.09 -23.16 27.82
C HIS A 93 12.55 -23.52 28.08
N VAL A 94 13.50 -22.89 27.40
CA VAL A 94 14.94 -23.11 27.60
C VAL A 94 15.42 -22.54 28.93
N VAL A 95 14.73 -21.53 29.47
CA VAL A 95 15.10 -20.86 30.73
C VAL A 95 14.54 -21.65 31.93
N LYS A 96 15.40 -21.95 32.93
CA LYS A 96 15.00 -22.64 34.17
C LYS A 96 14.26 -21.67 35.10
N PHE A 97 12.94 -21.79 35.16
CA PHE A 97 12.09 -21.08 36.15
C PHE A 97 11.47 -22.05 37.18
N SER A 98 11.18 -21.55 38.37
CA SER A 98 10.33 -22.29 39.32
C SER A 98 8.92 -22.50 38.73
N GLN A 99 8.21 -23.53 39.16
CA GLN A 99 6.86 -23.86 38.64
C GLN A 99 5.88 -22.69 38.75
N ASN A 100 5.89 -21.96 39.89
CA ASN A 100 5.01 -20.81 40.08
C ASN A 100 5.33 -19.64 39.11
N ARG A 101 6.60 -19.34 38.94
CA ARG A 101 7.05 -18.30 37.94
C ARG A 101 6.69 -18.71 36.53
N ARG A 102 6.85 -20.00 36.17
CA ARG A 102 6.48 -20.52 34.85
C ARG A 102 4.98 -20.36 34.57
N LYS A 103 4.13 -20.71 35.58
CA LYS A 103 2.68 -20.57 35.46
C LYS A 103 2.27 -19.09 35.30
N PHE A 104 2.85 -18.21 36.10
CA PHE A 104 2.61 -16.76 36.02
C PHE A 104 3.01 -16.22 34.64
N LEU A 105 4.23 -16.52 34.18
CA LEU A 105 4.72 -16.09 32.88
C LEU A 105 3.83 -16.59 31.74
N LYS A 106 3.42 -17.87 31.77
CA LYS A 106 2.51 -18.42 30.76
C LYS A 106 1.21 -17.62 30.70
N THR A 107 0.54 -17.42 31.88
CA THR A 107 -0.72 -16.67 31.91
C THR A 107 -0.54 -15.23 31.42
N PHE A 108 0.54 -14.55 31.84
CA PHE A 108 0.85 -13.19 31.39
C PHE A 108 1.04 -13.13 29.86
N ILE A 109 1.82 -14.05 29.31
CA ILE A 109 2.06 -14.10 27.86
C ILE A 109 0.76 -14.43 27.10
N ASP A 110 -0.09 -15.34 27.61
CA ASP A 110 -1.37 -15.70 26.99
C ASP A 110 -2.35 -14.51 26.97
N ILE A 111 -2.43 -13.73 28.06
CA ILE A 111 -3.23 -12.49 28.10
C ILE A 111 -2.67 -11.46 27.12
N THR A 112 -1.36 -11.26 27.13
CA THR A 112 -0.69 -10.32 26.20
C THR A 112 -0.95 -10.69 24.75
N PHE A 113 -0.91 -11.99 24.42
CA PHE A 113 -1.24 -12.49 23.08
C PHE A 113 -2.65 -12.10 22.64
N VAL A 114 -3.64 -12.30 23.49
CA VAL A 114 -5.04 -11.95 23.18
C VAL A 114 -5.17 -10.44 22.93
N ILE A 115 -4.59 -9.62 23.84
CA ILE A 115 -4.61 -8.16 23.70
C ILE A 115 -3.93 -7.73 22.40
N MET A 116 -2.75 -8.30 22.08
CA MET A 116 -2.02 -8.01 20.86
C MET A 116 -2.81 -8.39 19.61
N ALA A 117 -3.45 -9.56 19.58
CA ALA A 117 -4.24 -10.00 18.43
C ALA A 117 -5.38 -9.04 18.11
N PHE A 118 -6.16 -8.66 19.14
CA PHE A 118 -7.21 -7.66 18.97
C PHE A 118 -6.66 -6.29 18.58
N SER A 119 -5.64 -5.80 19.28
CA SER A 119 -5.04 -4.50 18.99
C SER A 119 -4.47 -4.43 17.57
N TYR A 120 -3.83 -5.49 17.12
CA TYR A 120 -3.25 -5.57 15.78
C TYR A 120 -4.34 -5.43 14.70
N ILE A 121 -5.43 -6.18 14.81
CA ILE A 121 -6.52 -6.18 13.84
C ILE A 121 -7.28 -4.84 13.90
N PHE A 122 -7.74 -4.40 15.06
CA PHE A 122 -8.56 -3.18 15.18
C PHE A 122 -7.78 -1.91 14.86
N LYS A 123 -6.54 -1.79 15.37
CA LYS A 123 -5.68 -0.64 15.04
C LYS A 123 -5.28 -0.64 13.57
N GLY A 124 -5.01 -1.82 13.01
CA GLY A 124 -4.70 -1.97 11.60
C GLY A 124 -5.85 -1.54 10.69
N LEU A 125 -7.08 -1.96 11.02
CA LEU A 125 -8.30 -1.55 10.33
C LEU A 125 -8.54 -0.03 10.43
N TYR A 126 -8.43 0.53 11.64
CA TYR A 126 -8.56 1.97 11.84
C TYR A 126 -7.53 2.76 11.03
N ASN A 127 -6.27 2.31 11.01
CA ASN A 127 -5.20 2.97 10.25
C ASN A 127 -5.40 2.91 8.74
N ALA A 128 -6.02 1.84 8.22
CA ALA A 128 -6.30 1.69 6.80
C ALA A 128 -7.45 2.61 6.33
N LEU A 129 -8.46 2.82 7.17
CA LEU A 129 -9.68 3.53 6.79
C LEU A 129 -9.69 5.02 7.13
N LYS A 130 -8.83 5.47 8.05
CA LYS A 130 -8.74 6.89 8.42
C LYS A 130 -8.12 7.72 7.28
N ILE A 131 -8.50 8.99 7.18
CA ILE A 131 -7.79 9.94 6.33
C ILE A 131 -6.34 10.07 6.79
N PRO A 132 -5.35 9.93 5.87
CA PRO A 132 -3.94 10.00 6.22
C PRO A 132 -3.52 11.34 6.81
N LYS A 133 -2.46 11.32 7.59
CA LYS A 133 -1.82 12.54 8.07
C LYS A 133 -0.91 13.13 6.99
N ILE A 134 -0.71 14.44 7.07
CA ILE A 134 0.27 15.14 6.26
C ILE A 134 1.66 14.86 6.84
N THR A 135 2.61 14.51 5.97
CA THR A 135 4.04 14.39 6.29
C THR A 135 4.81 15.39 5.45
N GLU A 136 5.73 16.11 6.06
CA GLU A 136 6.56 17.10 5.35
C GLU A 136 8.00 16.57 5.19
N ARG A 137 8.59 16.80 4.02
CA ARG A 137 10.00 16.49 3.73
C ARG A 137 10.63 17.62 2.94
N GLU A 138 11.81 18.04 3.35
CA GLU A 138 12.65 18.96 2.57
C GLU A 138 13.63 18.15 1.72
N ILE A 139 13.74 18.53 0.46
CA ILE A 139 14.60 17.87 -0.54
C ILE A 139 15.41 18.95 -1.23
N LYS A 140 16.74 18.84 -1.16
CA LYS A 140 17.64 19.78 -1.81
C LYS A 140 17.89 19.38 -3.25
N ILE A 141 17.63 20.29 -4.18
CA ILE A 141 17.80 20.10 -5.62
C ILE A 141 18.78 21.13 -6.16
N LYS A 142 19.78 20.67 -6.88
CA LYS A 142 20.74 21.55 -7.57
C LYS A 142 20.06 22.29 -8.74
N ASN A 143 20.54 23.49 -9.05
CA ASN A 143 20.07 24.32 -10.16
C ASN A 143 18.56 24.62 -10.15
N LEU A 144 17.91 24.51 -8.98
CA LEU A 144 16.48 24.84 -8.85
C LEU A 144 16.30 26.36 -9.05
N ALA A 145 15.45 26.76 -10.01
CA ALA A 145 15.21 28.17 -10.32
C ALA A 145 14.55 28.88 -9.12
N ARG A 146 13.53 28.29 -8.54
CA ARG A 146 12.85 28.73 -7.32
C ARG A 146 12.48 27.55 -6.44
N GLU A 147 12.27 27.79 -5.16
CA GLU A 147 11.74 26.77 -4.25
C GLU A 147 10.30 26.41 -4.63
N LEU A 148 9.98 25.13 -4.55
CA LEU A 148 8.70 24.57 -4.92
C LEU A 148 8.18 23.65 -3.81
N SER A 149 6.87 23.50 -3.75
CA SER A 149 6.22 22.56 -2.84
C SER A 149 5.25 21.68 -3.63
N PHE A 150 5.48 20.39 -3.62
CA PHE A 150 4.59 19.40 -4.22
C PHE A 150 3.83 18.62 -3.16
N VAL A 151 2.52 18.52 -3.31
CA VAL A 151 1.77 17.49 -2.60
C VAL A 151 1.86 16.22 -3.43
N VAL A 152 2.25 15.12 -2.79
CA VAL A 152 2.34 13.80 -3.41
C VAL A 152 1.34 12.87 -2.73
N ILE A 153 0.52 12.22 -3.54
CA ILE A 153 -0.30 11.08 -3.15
C ILE A 153 -0.03 9.94 -4.12
N SER A 154 -0.16 8.71 -3.64
CA SER A 154 -0.10 7.49 -4.44
C SER A 154 -0.98 6.44 -3.83
N ASP A 155 -1.25 5.37 -4.56
CA ASP A 155 -1.88 4.18 -3.99
C ASP A 155 -3.20 4.51 -3.28
N VAL A 156 -4.06 5.23 -3.97
CA VAL A 156 -5.37 5.64 -3.43
C VAL A 156 -6.34 4.47 -3.39
N HIS A 157 -6.27 3.58 -4.41
CA HIS A 157 -7.10 2.38 -4.56
C HIS A 157 -8.59 2.67 -4.40
N LEU A 158 -9.09 3.68 -5.13
CA LEU A 158 -10.52 3.96 -5.19
C LEU A 158 -11.27 2.73 -5.73
N GLY A 159 -12.21 2.24 -4.94
CA GLY A 159 -12.89 0.99 -5.23
C GLY A 159 -14.00 0.67 -4.23
N GLU A 160 -14.14 -0.61 -3.90
CA GLU A 160 -15.22 -1.09 -3.03
C GLU A 160 -15.13 -0.57 -1.58
N PHE A 161 -13.92 -0.31 -1.07
CA PHE A 161 -13.71 0.17 0.29
C PHE A 161 -13.54 1.69 0.35
N LEU A 162 -12.66 2.23 -0.48
CA LEU A 162 -12.32 3.65 -0.50
C LEU A 162 -13.08 4.30 -1.65
N LYS A 163 -14.14 5.02 -1.31
CA LYS A 163 -15.05 5.63 -2.27
C LYS A 163 -14.84 7.15 -2.34
N LYS A 164 -15.77 7.84 -2.99
CA LYS A 164 -15.76 9.28 -3.19
C LYS A 164 -15.52 10.07 -1.88
N GLU A 165 -16.15 9.65 -0.78
CA GLU A 165 -16.05 10.31 0.52
C GLU A 165 -14.60 10.26 1.08
N PHE A 166 -13.90 9.17 0.83
CA PHE A 166 -12.48 9.06 1.20
C PHE A 166 -11.64 10.05 0.39
N LEU A 167 -11.82 10.09 -0.93
CA LEU A 167 -11.12 11.06 -1.78
C LEU A 167 -11.45 12.49 -1.39
N GLN A 168 -12.70 12.78 -1.05
CA GLN A 168 -13.15 14.10 -0.55
C GLN A 168 -12.39 14.49 0.73
N GLY A 169 -12.21 13.55 1.67
CA GLY A 169 -11.43 13.78 2.88
C GLY A 169 -9.95 14.03 2.59
N VAL A 170 -9.35 13.28 1.64
CA VAL A 170 -7.96 13.48 1.19
C VAL A 170 -7.82 14.87 0.54
N VAL A 171 -8.70 15.25 -0.35
CA VAL A 171 -8.71 16.56 -1.03
C VAL A 171 -8.87 17.71 -0.03
N ALA A 172 -9.70 17.53 1.00
CA ALA A 172 -9.86 18.54 2.07
C ALA A 172 -8.54 18.76 2.83
N GLN A 173 -7.79 17.70 3.13
CA GLN A 173 -6.44 17.81 3.73
C GLN A 173 -5.45 18.50 2.77
N ILE A 174 -5.45 18.14 1.48
CA ILE A 174 -4.61 18.76 0.47
C ILE A 174 -4.87 20.27 0.38
N ASN A 175 -6.11 20.67 0.32
CA ASN A 175 -6.51 22.09 0.21
C ASN A 175 -6.18 22.92 1.46
N SER A 176 -5.85 22.30 2.60
CA SER A 176 -5.34 23.00 3.78
C SER A 176 -3.86 23.39 3.66
N LEU A 177 -3.16 22.91 2.63
CA LEU A 177 -1.75 23.14 2.40
C LEU A 177 -1.49 24.27 1.39
N SER A 178 -0.32 24.89 1.49
CA SER A 178 0.23 25.74 0.44
C SER A 178 1.17 24.90 -0.42
N PHE A 179 0.86 24.75 -1.72
CA PHE A 179 1.63 23.94 -2.65
C PHE A 179 1.53 24.47 -4.08
N ASP A 180 2.44 24.04 -4.95
CA ASP A 180 2.50 24.48 -6.35
C ASP A 180 1.77 23.50 -7.29
N ALA A 181 1.89 22.19 -7.05
CA ALA A 181 1.19 21.15 -7.80
C ALA A 181 0.88 19.91 -6.96
N LEU A 182 -0.17 19.16 -7.33
CA LEU A 182 -0.45 17.82 -6.84
C LEU A 182 0.13 16.78 -7.81
N LEU A 183 0.90 15.85 -7.28
CA LEU A 183 1.46 14.71 -8.01
C LEU A 183 0.79 13.43 -7.54
N ILE A 184 0.10 12.73 -8.44
CA ILE A 184 -0.55 11.43 -8.19
C ILE A 184 0.31 10.34 -8.83
N VAL A 185 0.96 9.53 -8.00
CA VAL A 185 2.00 8.61 -8.46
C VAL A 185 1.47 7.16 -8.50
N GLY A 186 0.49 6.93 -9.37
CA GLY A 186 -0.06 5.62 -9.70
C GLY A 186 -1.02 5.01 -8.67
N ASP A 187 -1.62 3.91 -9.08
CA ASP A 187 -2.57 3.11 -8.31
C ASP A 187 -3.72 3.95 -7.71
N MET A 188 -4.34 4.76 -8.59
CA MET A 188 -5.49 5.56 -8.22
C MET A 188 -6.75 4.71 -8.10
N PHE A 189 -6.87 3.61 -8.88
CA PHE A 189 -8.10 2.86 -9.06
C PHE A 189 -7.95 1.35 -8.87
N ASP A 190 -8.95 0.76 -8.22
CA ASP A 190 -9.27 -0.67 -8.24
C ASP A 190 -10.51 -0.97 -9.11
N LEU A 191 -11.05 0.02 -9.82
CA LEU A 191 -12.22 0.00 -10.68
C LEU A 191 -11.82 0.08 -12.16
N ARG A 192 -12.75 -0.27 -13.05
CA ARG A 192 -12.67 0.04 -14.47
C ARG A 192 -13.22 1.44 -14.74
N SER A 193 -12.89 2.00 -15.89
CA SER A 193 -13.34 3.35 -16.25
C SER A 193 -14.87 3.49 -16.34
N ASP A 194 -15.57 2.42 -16.75
CA ASP A 194 -17.03 2.37 -16.80
C ASP A 194 -17.71 2.22 -15.42
N GLU A 195 -16.95 1.89 -14.38
CA GLU A 195 -17.41 1.75 -13.00
C GLU A 195 -17.19 3.03 -12.14
N LEU A 196 -16.47 4.04 -12.65
CA LEU A 196 -16.02 5.18 -11.84
C LEU A 196 -17.15 6.12 -11.39
N GLY A 197 -18.21 6.25 -12.18
CA GLY A 197 -19.28 7.22 -11.87
C GLY A 197 -18.72 8.63 -11.64
N ASP A 198 -19.02 9.22 -10.49
CA ASP A 198 -18.57 10.55 -10.07
C ASP A 198 -17.44 10.54 -9.01
N ILE A 199 -16.77 9.41 -8.84
CA ILE A 199 -15.75 9.20 -7.78
C ILE A 199 -14.60 10.21 -7.84
N LEU A 200 -14.28 10.74 -9.03
CA LEU A 200 -13.23 11.75 -9.25
C LEU A 200 -13.67 13.19 -9.01
N GLN A 201 -14.97 13.46 -8.83
CA GLN A 201 -15.49 14.82 -8.63
C GLN A 201 -14.74 15.61 -7.56
N PRO A 202 -14.31 15.04 -6.42
CA PRO A 202 -13.57 15.80 -5.41
C PRO A 202 -12.30 16.49 -5.94
N LEU A 203 -11.66 15.98 -7.01
CA LEU A 203 -10.47 16.59 -7.61
C LEU A 203 -10.74 17.99 -8.17
N GLU A 204 -11.98 18.31 -8.56
CA GLU A 204 -12.39 19.63 -9.06
C GLU A 204 -12.18 20.76 -8.02
N ALA A 205 -12.13 20.39 -6.74
CA ALA A 205 -11.86 21.34 -5.66
C ALA A 205 -10.40 21.77 -5.56
N ILE A 206 -9.48 21.08 -6.24
CA ILE A 206 -8.07 21.43 -6.29
C ILE A 206 -7.86 22.44 -7.43
N LYS A 207 -7.36 23.63 -7.09
CA LYS A 207 -7.17 24.73 -8.05
C LYS A 207 -5.74 24.79 -8.63
N LYS A 208 -4.86 23.95 -8.14
CA LYS A 208 -3.47 23.82 -8.60
C LYS A 208 -3.36 22.75 -9.69
N PRO A 209 -2.32 22.80 -10.54
CA PRO A 209 -2.07 21.74 -11.51
C PRO A 209 -1.99 20.36 -10.84
N ILE A 210 -2.59 19.37 -11.49
CA ILE A 210 -2.55 17.97 -11.05
C ILE A 210 -1.87 17.15 -12.14
N PHE A 211 -0.83 16.41 -11.76
CA PHE A 211 -0.10 15.49 -12.64
C PHE A 211 -0.32 14.06 -12.16
N PHE A 212 -0.43 13.14 -13.11
CA PHE A 212 -0.65 11.72 -12.83
C PHE A 212 0.25 10.85 -13.70
N VAL A 213 0.77 9.78 -13.13
CA VAL A 213 1.34 8.63 -13.85
C VAL A 213 0.59 7.37 -13.46
N THR A 214 0.54 6.37 -14.36
CA THR A 214 -0.11 5.09 -14.08
C THR A 214 0.68 4.28 -13.07
N GLY A 215 -0.02 3.50 -12.24
CA GLY A 215 0.53 2.39 -11.46
C GLY A 215 0.12 1.04 -12.05
N ASN A 216 0.43 -0.04 -11.34
CA ASN A 216 0.15 -1.39 -11.83
C ASN A 216 -1.34 -1.76 -11.79
N HIS A 217 -2.12 -1.15 -10.88
CA HIS A 217 -3.55 -1.42 -10.77
C HIS A 217 -4.34 -0.90 -11.96
N GLU A 218 -3.91 0.16 -12.61
CA GLU A 218 -4.50 0.64 -13.85
C GLU A 218 -4.45 -0.42 -14.97
N TYR A 219 -3.46 -1.33 -14.95
CA TYR A 219 -3.31 -2.40 -15.97
C TYR A 219 -4.07 -3.68 -15.66
N TYR A 220 -4.29 -3.99 -14.38
CA TYR A 220 -4.78 -5.33 -13.97
C TYR A 220 -6.14 -5.72 -14.52
N ARG A 221 -6.98 -4.74 -14.84
CA ARG A 221 -8.31 -4.98 -15.43
C ARG A 221 -8.36 -4.73 -16.94
N GLY A 222 -7.19 -4.51 -17.58
CA GLY A 222 -7.07 -4.31 -19.02
C GLY A 222 -7.72 -3.01 -19.54
N ASP A 223 -7.82 -1.98 -18.69
CA ASP A 223 -8.53 -0.74 -18.98
C ASP A 223 -7.72 0.54 -18.69
N ALA A 224 -6.39 0.44 -18.73
CA ALA A 224 -5.52 1.58 -18.44
C ALA A 224 -5.82 2.81 -19.32
N SER A 225 -6.13 2.61 -20.60
CA SER A 225 -6.48 3.70 -21.53
C SER A 225 -7.75 4.43 -21.12
N GLY A 226 -8.78 3.68 -20.69
CA GLY A 226 -10.04 4.24 -20.20
C GLY A 226 -9.84 5.04 -18.91
N LEU A 227 -9.03 4.53 -17.98
CA LEU A 227 -8.70 5.21 -16.74
C LEU A 227 -7.87 6.49 -16.96
N ILE A 228 -6.91 6.45 -17.90
CA ILE A 228 -6.17 7.65 -18.33
C ILE A 228 -7.13 8.70 -18.88
N ALA A 229 -8.03 8.31 -19.78
CA ALA A 229 -9.02 9.22 -20.34
C ALA A 229 -9.95 9.82 -19.28
N ALA A 230 -10.33 9.04 -18.25
CA ALA A 230 -11.12 9.52 -17.13
C ALA A 230 -10.36 10.57 -16.30
N MET A 231 -9.07 10.36 -16.02
CA MET A 231 -8.21 11.35 -15.35
C MET A 231 -8.07 12.63 -16.16
N GLN A 232 -7.85 12.52 -17.48
CA GLN A 232 -7.77 13.68 -18.37
C GLN A 232 -9.09 14.46 -18.40
N LYS A 233 -10.23 13.77 -18.44
CA LYS A 233 -11.55 14.39 -18.36
C LYS A 233 -11.79 15.12 -17.02
N ALA A 234 -11.20 14.63 -15.93
CA ALA A 234 -11.20 15.30 -14.63
C ALA A 234 -10.22 16.48 -14.53
N GLY A 235 -9.57 16.88 -15.62
CA GLY A 235 -8.64 18.02 -15.67
C GLY A 235 -7.21 17.68 -15.20
N VAL A 236 -6.87 16.41 -15.08
CA VAL A 236 -5.55 15.95 -14.66
C VAL A 236 -4.62 15.79 -15.86
N ARG A 237 -3.40 16.33 -15.80
CA ARG A 237 -2.35 16.08 -16.79
C ARG A 237 -1.74 14.71 -16.56
N VAL A 238 -1.96 13.78 -17.46
CA VAL A 238 -1.37 12.44 -17.40
C VAL A 238 -0.05 12.45 -18.17
N LEU A 239 1.05 12.13 -17.49
CA LEU A 239 2.37 12.04 -18.08
C LEU A 239 2.61 10.60 -18.58
N GLN A 240 2.82 10.47 -19.90
CA GLN A 240 2.90 9.19 -20.61
C GLN A 240 4.23 9.09 -21.37
N ASN A 241 5.31 8.71 -20.65
CA ASN A 241 6.68 8.71 -21.21
C ASN A 241 7.07 10.07 -21.76
N GLU A 242 6.76 11.13 -21.03
CA GLU A 242 6.97 12.50 -21.48
C GLU A 242 7.57 13.37 -20.38
N SER A 243 8.13 14.51 -20.80
CA SER A 243 8.59 15.58 -19.94
C SER A 243 7.79 16.84 -20.21
N VAL A 244 7.41 17.55 -19.15
CA VAL A 244 6.81 18.89 -19.24
C VAL A 244 7.63 19.87 -18.42
N GLU A 245 7.82 21.06 -18.94
CA GLU A 245 8.43 22.13 -18.15
C GLU A 245 7.41 22.63 -17.13
N PHE A 246 7.82 22.67 -15.86
CA PHE A 246 7.01 23.19 -14.77
C PHE A 246 7.86 24.07 -13.84
N GLU A 247 7.60 25.37 -13.85
CA GLU A 247 8.22 26.34 -12.91
C GLU A 247 9.78 26.28 -12.89
N GLY A 248 10.39 26.06 -14.05
CA GLY A 248 11.84 26.03 -14.20
C GLY A 248 12.49 24.66 -13.94
N LEU A 249 11.71 23.59 -13.88
CA LEU A 249 12.20 22.20 -13.84
C LEU A 249 11.52 21.33 -14.89
N ASN A 250 12.12 20.18 -15.21
CA ASN A 250 11.50 19.12 -15.99
C ASN A 250 10.73 18.19 -15.07
N LEU A 251 9.40 18.19 -15.17
CA LEU A 251 8.57 17.18 -14.52
C LEU A 251 8.30 16.06 -15.53
N MET A 252 8.90 14.92 -15.29
CA MET A 252 8.84 13.75 -16.17
C MET A 252 7.94 12.68 -15.59
N GLY A 253 7.29 11.91 -16.45
CA GLY A 253 6.51 10.76 -16.03
C GLY A 253 6.63 9.61 -17.01
N VAL A 254 6.72 8.40 -16.47
CA VAL A 254 6.73 7.16 -17.26
C VAL A 254 5.52 6.30 -16.93
N HIS A 255 5.14 5.47 -17.87
CA HIS A 255 4.18 4.39 -17.62
C HIS A 255 4.69 3.41 -16.57
N ASP A 256 3.79 2.61 -15.99
CA ASP A 256 4.19 1.64 -14.99
C ASP A 256 4.95 0.44 -15.58
N LEU A 257 5.78 -0.16 -14.75
CA LEU A 257 6.56 -1.36 -15.05
C LEU A 257 5.69 -2.53 -15.55
N SER A 258 4.42 -2.58 -15.14
CA SER A 258 3.44 -3.57 -15.58
C SER A 258 3.18 -3.53 -17.09
N GLY A 259 3.45 -2.42 -17.76
CA GLY A 259 3.37 -2.30 -19.21
C GLY A 259 4.21 -3.34 -19.95
N PHE A 260 5.38 -3.71 -19.41
CA PHE A 260 6.21 -4.78 -19.98
C PHE A 260 5.51 -6.14 -19.89
N ARG A 261 4.85 -6.43 -18.75
CA ARG A 261 4.13 -7.69 -18.53
C ARG A 261 2.90 -7.82 -19.43
N PHE A 262 2.18 -6.73 -19.63
CA PHE A 262 0.94 -6.72 -20.40
C PHE A 262 1.15 -6.42 -21.89
N GLY A 263 2.35 -5.99 -22.30
CA GLY A 263 2.71 -5.75 -23.69
C GLY A 263 2.15 -4.46 -24.29
N TYR A 264 1.65 -3.52 -23.47
CA TYR A 264 1.14 -2.22 -23.91
C TYR A 264 1.45 -1.12 -22.90
N MET A 265 1.54 0.13 -23.36
CA MET A 265 1.91 1.28 -22.52
C MET A 265 3.15 0.99 -21.67
N GLN A 266 4.22 0.55 -22.32
CA GLN A 266 5.47 0.23 -21.65
C GLN A 266 6.18 1.51 -21.19
N PRO A 267 6.87 1.50 -20.03
CA PRO A 267 7.64 2.64 -19.58
C PRO A 267 8.86 2.88 -20.49
N ASP A 268 9.10 4.13 -20.84
CA ASP A 268 10.21 4.58 -21.67
C ASP A 268 10.82 5.87 -21.10
N LEU A 269 11.90 5.72 -20.33
CA LEU A 269 12.64 6.86 -19.78
C LEU A 269 13.35 7.66 -20.90
N GLY A 270 13.81 6.97 -21.95
CA GLY A 270 14.50 7.63 -23.06
C GLY A 270 13.61 8.63 -23.78
N ALA A 271 12.34 8.25 -24.01
CA ALA A 271 11.35 9.15 -24.60
C ALA A 271 11.06 10.38 -23.71
N ALA A 272 11.00 10.20 -22.39
CA ALA A 272 10.81 11.31 -21.46
C ALA A 272 12.05 12.23 -21.39
N LEU A 273 13.26 11.66 -21.35
CA LEU A 273 14.51 12.41 -21.33
C LEU A 273 14.75 13.20 -22.63
N ALA A 274 14.36 12.66 -23.79
CA ALA A 274 14.50 13.33 -25.07
C ALA A 274 13.69 14.64 -25.18
N GLN A 275 12.68 14.81 -24.32
CA GLN A 275 11.83 16.01 -24.24
C GLN A 275 12.26 16.97 -23.12
N ALA A 276 13.21 16.54 -22.27
CA ALA A 276 13.65 17.33 -21.13
C ALA A 276 14.74 18.34 -21.55
N ASP A 277 14.66 19.55 -21.00
CA ASP A 277 15.72 20.55 -21.12
C ASP A 277 16.95 20.06 -20.32
N PRO A 278 18.13 19.90 -20.96
CA PRO A 278 19.32 19.38 -20.28
C PRO A 278 19.79 20.25 -19.12
N ASP A 279 19.54 21.55 -19.16
CA ASP A 279 20.04 22.52 -18.18
C ASP A 279 19.14 22.66 -16.94
N LYS A 280 17.92 22.09 -16.98
CA LYS A 280 16.97 22.15 -15.87
C LYS A 280 16.98 20.89 -15.02
N PRO A 281 16.72 21.01 -13.69
CA PRO A 281 16.55 19.87 -12.83
C PRO A 281 15.45 18.91 -13.35
N LYS A 282 15.69 17.62 -13.17
CA LYS A 282 14.81 16.54 -13.67
C LYS A 282 14.17 15.79 -12.51
N ILE A 283 12.84 15.86 -12.41
CA ILE A 283 12.04 15.13 -11.44
C ILE A 283 11.20 14.10 -12.16
N LEU A 284 11.40 12.83 -11.83
CA LEU A 284 10.72 11.69 -12.44
C LEU A 284 9.63 11.14 -11.55
N LEU A 285 8.42 11.00 -12.06
CA LEU A 285 7.35 10.23 -11.48
C LEU A 285 7.38 8.82 -12.08
N ALA A 286 7.60 7.81 -11.23
CA ALA A 286 7.60 6.40 -11.61
C ALA A 286 7.02 5.58 -10.47
N HIS A 287 5.88 4.93 -10.68
CA HIS A 287 5.12 4.33 -9.60
C HIS A 287 5.93 3.32 -8.77
N GLN A 288 6.64 2.38 -9.41
CA GLN A 288 7.37 1.34 -8.69
C GLN A 288 8.83 1.72 -8.44
N PRO A 289 9.33 1.66 -7.18
CA PRO A 289 10.77 1.86 -6.88
C PRO A 289 11.68 0.93 -7.68
N LYS A 290 11.23 -0.30 -7.95
CA LYS A 290 11.96 -1.27 -8.76
C LYS A 290 12.29 -0.73 -10.16
N TYR A 291 11.40 0.05 -10.79
CA TYR A 291 11.70 0.68 -12.07
C TYR A 291 12.89 1.63 -11.96
N VAL A 292 12.92 2.43 -10.90
CA VAL A 292 14.03 3.37 -10.66
C VAL A 292 15.35 2.60 -10.44
N VAL A 293 15.32 1.51 -9.68
CA VAL A 293 16.51 0.67 -9.45
C VAL A 293 17.05 0.07 -10.74
N ASP A 294 16.16 -0.43 -11.59
CA ASP A 294 16.56 -1.21 -12.78
C ASP A 294 16.93 -0.30 -13.98
N PHE A 295 16.26 0.85 -14.15
CA PHE A 295 16.31 1.62 -15.39
C PHE A 295 16.81 3.07 -15.25
N VAL A 296 16.82 3.68 -14.05
CA VAL A 296 17.23 5.07 -13.84
C VAL A 296 18.64 5.14 -13.29
N ARG A 297 19.49 5.95 -13.92
CA ARG A 297 20.87 6.21 -13.45
C ARG A 297 20.96 7.65 -12.89
N ASP A 298 22.06 8.34 -13.13
CA ASP A 298 22.35 9.67 -12.57
C ASP A 298 21.81 10.82 -13.44
N GLU A 299 21.00 10.53 -14.45
CA GLU A 299 20.36 11.51 -15.33
C GLU A 299 19.14 12.23 -14.73
N VAL A 300 18.69 11.81 -13.55
CA VAL A 300 17.52 12.34 -12.84
C VAL A 300 17.93 12.79 -11.44
N ASP A 301 17.48 13.96 -11.02
CA ASP A 301 17.83 14.52 -9.70
C ASP A 301 16.97 13.94 -8.57
N LEU A 302 15.67 13.74 -8.83
CA LEU A 302 14.71 13.19 -7.87
C LEU A 302 13.73 12.24 -8.59
N CYS A 303 13.59 11.03 -8.05
CA CYS A 303 12.52 10.11 -8.41
C CYS A 303 11.47 10.09 -7.30
N ILE A 304 10.18 10.14 -7.68
CA ILE A 304 9.05 10.04 -6.75
C ILE A 304 8.27 8.79 -7.10
N CYS A 305 8.12 7.90 -6.10
CA CYS A 305 7.52 6.57 -6.22
C CYS A 305 6.40 6.35 -5.21
N GLY A 306 5.60 5.32 -5.44
CA GLY A 306 4.59 4.75 -4.54
C GLY A 306 4.73 3.24 -4.41
N HIS A 307 3.64 2.49 -4.64
CA HIS A 307 3.55 1.04 -4.80
C HIS A 307 3.77 0.20 -3.54
N THR A 308 4.64 0.61 -2.65
CA THR A 308 5.11 -0.24 -1.55
C THR A 308 4.18 -0.28 -0.35
N HIS A 309 3.28 0.72 -0.20
CA HIS A 309 2.43 0.92 0.97
C HIS A 309 3.20 0.88 2.31
N ALA A 310 4.50 1.22 2.32
CA ALA A 310 5.40 0.97 3.45
C ALA A 310 5.36 -0.50 3.94
N GLY A 311 5.02 -1.43 3.04
CA GLY A 311 4.82 -2.86 3.33
C GLY A 311 3.49 -3.23 3.95
N GLN A 312 2.58 -2.29 4.15
CA GLN A 312 1.18 -2.37 4.60
C GLN A 312 0.94 -3.21 5.86
N ILE A 313 1.36 -4.49 5.89
CA ILE A 313 1.11 -5.44 6.98
C ILE A 313 2.43 -6.13 7.36
N PHE A 314 2.94 -5.89 8.58
CA PHE A 314 4.10 -6.65 9.06
C PHE A 314 3.69 -8.13 9.30
N PRO A 315 4.50 -9.15 8.91
CA PRO A 315 5.85 -9.05 8.36
C PRO A 315 5.96 -9.05 6.83
N TRP A 316 4.86 -8.86 6.09
CA TRP A 316 4.88 -8.75 4.62
C TRP A 316 5.83 -7.64 4.15
N THR A 317 5.99 -6.61 4.96
CA THR A 317 6.98 -5.52 4.81
C THR A 317 8.37 -6.01 4.38
N LEU A 318 8.83 -7.17 4.91
CA LEU A 318 10.15 -7.73 4.59
C LEU A 318 10.22 -8.22 3.14
N LEU A 319 9.13 -8.82 2.63
CA LEU A 319 9.05 -9.28 1.24
C LEU A 319 8.98 -8.09 0.28
N VAL A 320 8.23 -7.04 0.63
CA VAL A 320 8.17 -5.81 -0.17
C VAL A 320 9.56 -5.16 -0.25
N LEU A 321 10.27 -5.04 0.87
CA LEU A 321 11.63 -4.50 0.89
C LEU A 321 12.59 -5.30 -0.01
N LEU A 322 12.52 -6.63 0.04
CA LEU A 322 13.36 -7.49 -0.81
C LEU A 322 13.05 -7.34 -2.30
N SER A 323 11.78 -7.11 -2.67
CA SER A 323 11.35 -6.99 -4.07
C SER A 323 11.58 -5.61 -4.66
N GLN A 324 11.44 -4.54 -3.86
CA GLN A 324 11.44 -3.15 -4.32
C GLN A 324 12.73 -2.38 -3.98
N LYS A 325 13.61 -2.94 -3.12
CA LYS A 325 14.83 -2.32 -2.56
C LYS A 325 14.55 -1.16 -1.61
N TYR A 326 13.61 -0.25 -1.94
CA TYR A 326 13.21 0.91 -1.14
C TYR A 326 11.79 0.73 -0.64
N LEU A 327 11.54 1.03 0.63
CA LEU A 327 10.25 0.78 1.26
C LEU A 327 9.39 2.05 1.35
N TYR A 328 9.86 3.09 2.05
CA TYR A 328 9.22 4.42 2.12
C TYR A 328 10.19 5.45 2.68
N GLY A 329 9.94 6.72 2.35
CA GLY A 329 10.77 7.85 2.79
C GLY A 329 11.78 8.28 1.72
N LEU A 330 12.75 9.09 2.13
CA LEU A 330 13.77 9.67 1.25
C LEU A 330 15.07 8.88 1.31
N TYR A 331 15.60 8.53 0.16
CA TYR A 331 16.87 7.82 -0.01
C TYR A 331 17.80 8.60 -0.93
N ASN A 332 19.12 8.41 -0.73
CA ASN A 332 20.15 8.85 -1.67
C ASN A 332 20.75 7.61 -2.35
N ASP A 333 20.77 7.59 -3.68
CA ASP A 333 21.31 6.49 -4.49
C ASP A 333 22.17 7.07 -5.63
N GLY A 334 23.48 7.11 -5.41
CA GLY A 334 24.40 7.83 -6.31
C GLY A 334 24.18 9.33 -6.26
N LEU A 335 23.98 9.96 -7.40
CA LEU A 335 23.70 11.39 -7.53
C LEU A 335 22.20 11.74 -7.42
N LYS A 336 21.31 10.75 -7.57
CA LYS A 336 19.87 10.94 -7.50
C LYS A 336 19.31 10.74 -6.10
N GLN A 337 18.20 11.40 -5.82
CA GLN A 337 17.38 11.15 -4.65
C GLN A 337 16.14 10.36 -5.04
N ILE A 338 15.64 9.53 -4.13
CA ILE A 338 14.43 8.71 -4.36
C ILE A 338 13.51 8.91 -3.16
N TYR A 339 12.34 9.46 -3.42
CA TYR A 339 11.26 9.52 -2.45
C TYR A 339 10.25 8.43 -2.75
N VAL A 340 9.95 7.59 -1.77
CA VAL A 340 8.93 6.55 -1.86
C VAL A 340 7.80 6.89 -0.90
N SER A 341 6.61 7.18 -1.44
CA SER A 341 5.42 7.42 -0.64
C SER A 341 4.93 6.13 -0.01
N SER A 342 4.41 6.23 1.21
CA SER A 342 3.72 5.10 1.86
C SER A 342 2.28 4.91 1.35
N GLY A 343 1.81 5.77 0.45
CA GLY A 343 0.46 5.74 -0.11
C GLY A 343 -0.62 6.26 0.83
N VAL A 344 -1.75 6.69 0.27
CA VAL A 344 -2.90 7.23 1.04
C VAL A 344 -3.95 6.17 1.36
N GLY A 345 -4.14 5.17 0.49
CA GLY A 345 -5.10 4.08 0.63
C GLY A 345 -4.46 2.78 1.12
N PHE A 346 -5.04 1.68 0.71
CA PHE A 346 -4.55 0.32 0.92
C PHE A 346 -5.03 -0.56 -0.23
N TRP A 347 -4.33 -1.64 -0.51
CA TRP A 347 -4.80 -2.64 -1.46
C TRP A 347 -5.14 -3.95 -0.76
N GLY A 348 -6.11 -4.71 -1.29
CA GLY A 348 -6.54 -5.98 -0.71
C GLY A 348 -7.09 -5.79 0.71
N PRO A 349 -6.49 -6.41 1.74
CA PRO A 349 -6.98 -6.35 3.12
C PRO A 349 -6.96 -4.93 3.70
N PRO A 350 -8.08 -4.45 4.31
CA PRO A 350 -8.17 -3.13 4.90
C PRO A 350 -7.43 -3.04 6.25
N ILE A 351 -6.15 -3.38 6.25
CA ILE A 351 -5.29 -3.37 7.45
C ILE A 351 -3.95 -2.71 7.13
N ARG A 352 -3.56 -1.73 7.96
CA ARG A 352 -2.22 -1.15 7.98
C ARG A 352 -1.61 -1.24 9.38
N VAL A 353 -0.52 -2.01 9.51
CA VAL A 353 0.19 -2.20 10.78
C VAL A 353 1.67 -1.94 10.60
N PHE A 354 2.20 -0.98 11.37
CA PHE A 354 3.56 -0.42 11.26
C PHE A 354 3.86 0.19 9.87
N ALA A 355 2.82 0.61 9.17
CA ALA A 355 2.87 1.17 7.82
C ALA A 355 1.80 2.27 7.70
N ASP A 356 2.03 3.41 8.34
CA ASP A 356 1.08 4.53 8.32
C ASP A 356 0.94 5.07 6.90
N ALA A 357 -0.31 5.38 6.52
CA ALA A 357 -0.62 6.09 5.28
C ALA A 357 -0.25 7.58 5.40
N GLU A 358 0.11 8.21 4.28
CA GLU A 358 0.52 9.62 4.26
C GLU A 358 -0.03 10.40 3.06
N ILE A 359 -0.22 11.70 3.26
CA ILE A 359 -0.23 12.72 2.22
C ILE A 359 1.10 13.46 2.37
N ALA A 360 2.00 13.33 1.38
CA ALA A 360 3.33 13.91 1.51
C ALA A 360 3.38 15.34 0.95
N LEU A 361 3.94 16.27 1.72
CA LEU A 361 4.32 17.60 1.26
C LEU A 361 5.83 17.66 1.07
N LEU A 362 6.28 17.61 -0.18
CA LEU A 362 7.69 17.68 -0.54
C LEU A 362 8.07 19.13 -0.84
N LYS A 363 8.93 19.69 0.00
CA LYS A 363 9.45 21.06 -0.14
C LYS A 363 10.82 21.00 -0.82
N LEU A 364 10.86 21.34 -2.11
CA LEU A 364 12.10 21.42 -2.87
C LEU A 364 12.83 22.72 -2.53
N ARG A 365 14.08 22.60 -2.08
CA ARG A 365 14.95 23.69 -1.68
C ARG A 365 16.18 23.74 -2.57
N LYS A 366 16.73 24.92 -2.73
CA LYS A 366 18.03 25.08 -3.41
C LYS A 366 19.12 24.36 -2.63
N ALA A 367 19.95 23.54 -3.33
CA ALA A 367 21.09 22.82 -2.74
C ALA A 367 22.27 23.74 -2.50
#